data_be6fe5542f6a776d12c96bd970e6e926
#
_entry.id   be6fe5542f6a776d12c96bd970e6e926
#
_cell.length_a   1.000
_cell.length_b   1.000
_cell.length_c   1.000
_cell.angle_alpha   90.00
_cell.angle_beta   90.00
_cell.angle_gamma   90.00
#
_symmetry.space_group_name_H-M   'P 1'
#
loop_
_entity.id
_entity.type
_entity.pdbx_description
1 polymer ?
#
loop_
_entity_poly.entity_id
_entity_poly.type
_entity_poly.pdbx_seq_one_letter_code
_entity_poly.pdbx_strand_id
1 'polypeptide(L)'
;MRVCFLGFIFLLTFVGDLNAQFDDPFGGGQAGVAKPATTVKLLLSHDAAKPGTTVMAGLALTMADDWHTYWINPGAAGIATDVEWTLPKGVSAGPIQWPTPDKFNALGSIGYGYHDKTILLVPLTIATDAALGRATISGKVSWLECKESCIPRDQQV
;
A
#
# COMPACT_ATOMS: atom_id res chain seq x y z
N MET A 1 -10.53 -6.15 -90.69
CA MET A 1 -9.68 -5.79 -89.54
C MET A 1 -10.47 -6.11 -88.31
N ARG A 2 -10.15 -7.27 -87.65
CA ARG A 2 -10.86 -7.80 -86.43
C ARG A 2 -10.04 -7.44 -85.22
N VAL A 3 -10.66 -6.69 -84.29
CA VAL A 3 -10.06 -6.37 -82.98
C VAL A 3 -10.68 -7.28 -81.96
N CYS A 4 -9.82 -8.13 -81.30
CA CYS A 4 -10.18 -9.01 -80.24
C CYS A 4 -10.06 -8.22 -78.91
N PHE A 5 -11.18 -8.12 -78.17
CA PHE A 5 -11.18 -7.63 -76.76
C PHE A 5 -10.92 -8.79 -75.83
N LEU A 6 -9.77 -8.77 -75.16
CA LEU A 6 -9.47 -9.66 -74.01
C LEU A 6 -10.05 -9.02 -72.74
N GLY A 7 -11.06 -9.69 -72.18
CA GLY A 7 -11.63 -9.31 -70.91
C GLY A 7 -10.69 -9.75 -69.75
N PHE A 8 -10.30 -8.77 -68.97
CA PHE A 8 -9.52 -8.99 -67.74
C PHE A 8 -10.51 -9.28 -66.60
N ILE A 9 -10.54 -10.54 -66.12
CA ILE A 9 -11.31 -10.91 -64.95
C ILE A 9 -10.49 -10.54 -63.72
N PHE A 10 -10.97 -9.54 -62.98
CA PHE A 10 -10.41 -9.13 -61.70
C PHE A 10 -10.96 -10.04 -60.62
N LEU A 11 -10.12 -10.96 -60.14
CA LEU A 11 -10.47 -11.82 -59.02
C LEU A 11 -10.27 -11.01 -57.73
N LEU A 12 -11.37 -10.52 -57.10
CA LEU A 12 -11.37 -9.96 -55.78
C LEU A 12 -11.22 -11.10 -54.76
N THR A 13 -10.01 -11.24 -54.21
CA THR A 13 -9.80 -12.08 -53.03
C THR A 13 -10.25 -11.29 -51.81
N PHE A 14 -11.38 -11.69 -51.24
CA PHE A 14 -11.87 -11.21 -49.96
C PHE A 14 -11.02 -11.88 -48.89
N VAL A 15 -10.02 -11.19 -48.32
CA VAL A 15 -9.35 -11.60 -47.10
C VAL A 15 -10.25 -11.17 -45.97
N GLY A 16 -11.06 -12.09 -45.47
CA GLY A 16 -11.84 -11.90 -44.26
C GLY A 16 -10.89 -11.94 -43.05
N ASP A 17 -10.74 -10.81 -42.38
CA ASP A 17 -10.14 -10.75 -41.03
C ASP A 17 -11.02 -11.53 -40.06
N LEU A 18 -10.62 -12.77 -39.78
CA LEU A 18 -11.15 -13.56 -38.67
C LEU A 18 -10.56 -13.02 -37.35
N ASN A 19 -11.01 -11.88 -36.90
CA ASN A 19 -10.88 -11.49 -35.51
C ASN A 19 -11.84 -12.38 -34.71
N ALA A 20 -11.39 -13.56 -34.31
CA ALA A 20 -12.03 -14.32 -33.27
C ALA A 20 -11.90 -13.52 -31.96
N GLN A 21 -12.92 -12.72 -31.64
CA GLN A 21 -13.13 -12.22 -30.29
C GLN A 21 -13.41 -13.47 -29.43
N PHE A 22 -12.38 -13.89 -28.70
CA PHE A 22 -12.58 -14.74 -27.55
C PHE A 22 -13.26 -13.86 -26.50
N ASP A 23 -14.58 -13.95 -26.40
CA ASP A 23 -15.31 -13.52 -25.23
C ASP A 23 -14.79 -14.38 -24.07
N ASP A 24 -13.96 -13.81 -23.21
CA ASP A 24 -13.50 -14.43 -21.97
C ASP A 24 -14.71 -14.57 -21.05
N PRO A 25 -15.27 -15.81 -20.87
CA PRO A 25 -16.44 -16.03 -20.02
C PRO A 25 -16.16 -15.79 -18.53
N PHE A 26 -14.90 -15.58 -18.18
CA PHE A 26 -14.44 -15.11 -16.88
C PHE A 26 -13.96 -13.68 -17.01
N GLY A 27 -14.77 -12.80 -17.61
CA GLY A 27 -14.46 -11.39 -17.73
C GLY A 27 -13.84 -10.88 -16.43
N GLY A 28 -12.51 -10.92 -16.38
CA GLY A 28 -11.69 -10.31 -15.33
C GLY A 28 -11.87 -8.81 -15.41
N GLY A 29 -13.06 -8.35 -15.00
CA GLY A 29 -13.20 -6.97 -14.61
C GLY A 29 -12.07 -6.73 -13.62
N GLN A 30 -11.14 -5.84 -13.94
CA GLN A 30 -10.24 -5.27 -12.95
C GLN A 30 -11.17 -4.73 -11.87
N ALA A 31 -11.40 -5.54 -10.83
CA ALA A 31 -12.03 -5.07 -9.60
C ALA A 31 -11.15 -3.89 -9.19
N GLY A 32 -11.64 -2.68 -9.45
CA GLY A 32 -10.92 -1.48 -9.08
C GLY A 32 -10.53 -1.67 -7.63
N VAL A 33 -9.23 -1.64 -7.33
CA VAL A 33 -8.72 -1.83 -5.98
C VAL A 33 -9.49 -0.84 -5.10
N ALA A 34 -10.41 -1.35 -4.30
CA ALA A 34 -11.25 -0.52 -3.45
C ALA A 34 -10.33 0.40 -2.62
N LYS A 35 -10.69 1.69 -2.56
CA LYS A 35 -9.92 2.66 -1.80
C LYS A 35 -9.69 2.12 -0.39
N PRO A 36 -8.47 2.18 0.16
CA PRO A 36 -8.21 1.75 1.52
C PRO A 36 -9.12 2.47 2.52
N ALA A 37 -9.66 1.73 3.46
CA ALA A 37 -10.43 2.27 4.56
C ALA A 37 -9.54 2.94 5.62
N THR A 38 -8.25 2.57 5.63
CA THR A 38 -7.23 3.18 6.48
C THR A 38 -6.28 4.01 5.62
N THR A 39 -5.95 5.22 6.07
CA THR A 39 -4.91 6.07 5.49
C THR A 39 -3.74 6.19 6.46
N VAL A 40 -2.52 6.20 5.92
CA VAL A 40 -1.31 6.36 6.73
C VAL A 40 -0.58 7.65 6.32
N LYS A 41 -0.10 8.40 7.31
CA LYS A 41 0.75 9.58 7.09
C LYS A 41 2.01 9.46 7.92
N LEU A 42 3.15 9.77 7.33
CA LEU A 42 4.41 9.91 8.05
C LEU A 42 4.49 11.32 8.64
N LEU A 43 4.73 11.39 9.92
CA LEU A 43 4.97 12.60 10.69
C LEU A 43 6.39 12.55 11.26
N LEU A 44 7.04 13.69 11.37
CA LEU A 44 8.33 13.82 12.07
C LEU A 44 8.19 14.84 13.19
N SER A 45 8.78 14.54 14.35
CA SER A 45 8.74 15.44 15.51
C SER A 45 9.50 16.76 15.28
N HIS A 46 10.42 16.79 14.31
CA HIS A 46 11.23 17.95 13.98
C HIS A 46 11.54 17.99 12.48
N ASP A 47 11.58 19.18 11.91
CA ASP A 47 11.95 19.40 10.51
C ASP A 47 13.49 19.39 10.29
N ALA A 48 14.25 19.52 11.36
CA ALA A 48 15.71 19.48 11.35
C ALA A 48 16.25 18.78 12.61
N ALA A 49 17.36 18.08 12.44
CA ALA A 49 18.02 17.37 13.53
C ALA A 49 19.54 17.45 13.38
N LYS A 50 20.24 17.27 14.50
CA LYS A 50 21.72 17.26 14.54
C LYS A 50 22.23 15.82 14.51
N PRO A 51 23.42 15.55 13.94
CA PRO A 51 24.12 14.29 14.15
C PRO A 51 24.24 13.94 15.63
N GLY A 52 24.10 12.67 15.98
CA GLY A 52 24.13 12.17 17.34
C GLY A 52 22.81 12.34 18.12
N THR A 53 21.72 12.77 17.49
CA THR A 53 20.41 12.91 18.13
C THR A 53 19.39 11.86 17.64
N THR A 54 18.27 11.76 18.34
CA THR A 54 17.12 10.94 17.94
C THR A 54 15.92 11.84 17.68
N VAL A 55 15.23 11.61 16.55
CA VAL A 55 13.94 12.21 16.25
C VAL A 55 12.86 11.13 16.25
N MET A 56 11.63 11.51 16.58
CA MET A 56 10.52 10.58 16.52
C MET A 56 9.82 10.69 15.16
N ALA A 57 9.69 9.56 14.47
CA ALA A 57 8.73 9.39 13.39
C ALA A 57 7.41 8.89 13.95
N GLY A 58 6.30 9.32 13.39
CA GLY A 58 4.96 8.86 13.73
C GLY A 58 4.27 8.34 12.47
N LEU A 59 3.85 7.10 12.49
CA LEU A 59 2.94 6.54 11.48
C LEU A 59 1.51 6.81 11.98
N ALA A 60 0.90 7.87 11.45
CA ALA A 60 -0.47 8.25 11.82
C ALA A 60 -1.47 7.49 10.94
N LEU A 61 -2.12 6.50 11.53
CA LEU A 61 -3.18 5.72 10.89
C LEU A 61 -4.52 6.39 11.21
N THR A 62 -5.36 6.56 10.19
CA THR A 62 -6.74 7.02 10.33
C THR A 62 -7.64 6.01 9.64
N MET A 63 -8.48 5.35 10.40
CA MET A 63 -9.44 4.35 9.94
C MET A 63 -10.80 5.01 9.67
N ALA A 64 -11.53 4.51 8.67
CA ALA A 64 -12.93 4.85 8.45
C ALA A 64 -13.81 4.20 9.54
N ASP A 65 -15.04 4.67 9.66
CA ASP A 65 -16.00 4.19 10.65
C ASP A 65 -16.17 2.67 10.62
N ASP A 66 -16.09 2.05 11.78
CA ASP A 66 -16.16 0.61 12.02
C ASP A 66 -14.98 -0.21 11.49
N TRP A 67 -13.96 0.40 10.88
CA TRP A 67 -12.74 -0.27 10.50
C TRP A 67 -11.72 -0.25 11.63
N HIS A 68 -10.90 -1.31 11.70
CA HIS A 68 -9.83 -1.41 12.69
C HIS A 68 -8.55 -1.97 12.07
N THR A 69 -7.44 -1.66 12.74
CA THR A 69 -6.13 -2.26 12.48
C THR A 69 -5.65 -2.97 13.74
N TYR A 70 -4.53 -3.66 13.69
CA TYR A 70 -4.11 -4.56 14.75
C TYR A 70 -2.88 -4.08 15.51
N TRP A 71 -2.84 -4.41 16.79
CA TRP A 71 -1.69 -4.24 17.65
C TRP A 71 -0.61 -5.30 17.38
N ILE A 72 0.61 -5.15 17.95
CA ILE A 72 1.73 -6.09 17.80
C ILE A 72 1.35 -7.53 18.20
N ASN A 73 0.47 -7.67 19.18
CA ASN A 73 -0.12 -8.96 19.57
C ASN A 73 -1.63 -8.90 19.31
N PRO A 74 -2.07 -9.23 18.11
CA PRO A 74 -3.45 -9.00 17.67
C PRO A 74 -4.50 -9.87 18.38
N GLY A 75 -4.09 -10.88 19.11
CA GLY A 75 -5.00 -11.86 19.73
C GLY A 75 -5.20 -13.10 18.86
N ALA A 76 -6.45 -13.56 18.73
CA ALA A 76 -6.76 -14.81 18.04
C ALA A 76 -6.57 -14.74 16.50
N ALA A 77 -6.67 -13.55 15.92
CA ALA A 77 -6.49 -13.32 14.49
C ALA A 77 -6.02 -11.88 14.24
N GLY A 78 -5.42 -11.63 13.07
CA GLY A 78 -4.94 -10.32 12.67
C GLY A 78 -3.45 -10.31 12.33
N ILE A 79 -3.02 -9.23 11.69
CA ILE A 79 -1.62 -8.98 11.34
C ILE A 79 -1.28 -7.57 11.81
N ALA A 80 -0.22 -7.43 12.58
CA ALA A 80 0.27 -6.13 13.04
C ALA A 80 0.71 -5.26 11.88
N THR A 81 0.63 -3.94 12.07
CA THR A 81 1.23 -2.98 11.12
C THR A 81 2.75 -3.13 11.13
N ASP A 82 3.36 -3.10 9.96
CA ASP A 82 4.81 -3.12 9.79
C ASP A 82 5.27 -2.00 8.86
N VAL A 83 6.57 -1.69 8.87
CA VAL A 83 7.16 -0.66 8.02
C VAL A 83 8.55 -1.05 7.54
N GLU A 84 8.71 -1.07 6.23
CA GLU A 84 10.00 -1.18 5.56
C GLU A 84 10.54 0.22 5.26
N TRP A 85 11.55 0.63 6.01
CA TRP A 85 12.12 1.97 5.90
C TRP A 85 13.10 2.11 4.73
N THR A 86 13.02 3.25 4.05
CA THR A 86 14.07 3.75 3.15
C THR A 86 14.68 4.99 3.81
N LEU A 87 15.85 4.82 4.41
CA LEU A 87 16.51 5.83 5.22
C LEU A 87 17.83 6.28 4.56
N PRO A 88 18.23 7.56 4.73
CA PRO A 88 19.53 8.04 4.27
C PRO A 88 20.67 7.41 5.09
N LYS A 89 21.86 7.40 4.52
CA LYS A 89 23.06 6.91 5.21
C LYS A 89 23.27 7.64 6.54
N GLY A 90 23.52 6.86 7.59
CA GLY A 90 23.71 7.38 8.95
C GLY A 90 22.41 7.60 9.73
N VAL A 91 21.25 7.19 9.19
CA VAL A 91 20.00 7.15 9.95
C VAL A 91 19.54 5.71 10.10
N SER A 92 19.11 5.35 11.29
CA SER A 92 18.54 4.02 11.59
C SER A 92 17.22 4.14 12.33
N ALA A 93 16.28 3.25 12.02
CA ALA A 93 15.00 3.14 12.73
C ALA A 93 15.12 2.14 13.89
N GLY A 94 14.58 2.51 15.03
CA GLY A 94 14.34 1.60 16.15
C GLY A 94 13.00 0.85 16.01
N PRO A 95 12.62 0.07 17.03
CA PRO A 95 11.36 -0.66 17.03
C PRO A 95 10.14 0.29 17.11
N ILE A 96 9.02 -0.16 16.55
CA ILE A 96 7.74 0.53 16.72
C ILE A 96 7.35 0.53 18.20
N GLN A 97 7.02 1.72 18.71
CA GLN A 97 6.44 1.91 20.04
C GLN A 97 4.92 1.93 19.90
N TRP A 98 4.28 0.94 20.47
CA TRP A 98 2.86 0.69 20.32
C TRP A 98 2.06 1.36 21.44
N PRO A 99 1.07 2.19 21.14
CA PRO A 99 0.12 2.67 22.15
C PRO A 99 -0.66 1.50 22.77
N THR A 100 -1.28 1.74 23.92
CA THR A 100 -2.21 0.76 24.51
C THR A 100 -3.35 0.49 23.53
N PRO A 101 -3.61 -0.77 23.14
CA PRO A 101 -4.66 -1.10 22.20
C PRO A 101 -6.04 -1.15 22.85
N ASP A 102 -7.07 -1.04 22.05
CA ASP A 102 -8.42 -1.42 22.41
C ASP A 102 -8.57 -2.95 22.38
N LYS A 103 -9.43 -3.46 23.26
CA LYS A 103 -9.89 -4.84 23.22
C LYS A 103 -11.26 -4.90 22.56
N PHE A 104 -11.42 -5.71 21.52
CA PHE A 104 -12.67 -5.83 20.79
C PHE A 104 -12.98 -7.27 20.41
N ASN A 105 -14.20 -7.53 19.92
CA ASN A 105 -14.57 -8.83 19.36
C ASN A 105 -14.24 -8.85 17.87
N ALA A 106 -13.28 -9.67 17.49
CA ALA A 106 -12.91 -9.91 16.10
C ALA A 106 -13.50 -11.25 15.65
N LEU A 107 -14.61 -11.23 14.93
CA LEU A 107 -15.27 -12.42 14.35
C LEU A 107 -15.51 -13.55 15.37
N GLY A 108 -16.02 -13.20 16.56
CA GLY A 108 -16.29 -14.17 17.63
C GLY A 108 -15.10 -14.49 18.54
N SER A 109 -13.95 -13.84 18.34
CA SER A 109 -12.75 -14.01 19.15
C SER A 109 -12.25 -12.67 19.69
N ILE A 110 -11.40 -12.70 20.72
CA ILE A 110 -10.81 -11.48 21.25
C ILE A 110 -9.68 -11.01 20.35
N GLY A 111 -9.78 -9.75 19.91
CA GLY A 111 -8.75 -9.01 19.20
C GLY A 111 -8.23 -7.82 19.98
N TYR A 112 -7.03 -7.36 19.64
CA TYR A 112 -6.40 -6.16 20.15
C TYR A 112 -5.90 -5.31 19.00
N GLY A 113 -6.26 -4.03 18.99
CA GLY A 113 -5.91 -3.12 17.88
C GLY A 113 -6.41 -1.71 18.09
N TYR A 114 -6.67 -1.01 17.01
CA TYR A 114 -6.98 0.41 17.00
C TYR A 114 -8.17 0.70 16.10
N HIS A 115 -9.00 1.62 16.54
CA HIS A 115 -10.12 2.21 15.80
C HIS A 115 -9.87 3.70 15.61
N ASP A 116 -10.60 4.35 14.74
CA ASP A 116 -10.56 5.78 14.47
C ASP A 116 -9.17 6.30 14.08
N LYS A 117 -8.32 6.54 15.07
CA LYS A 117 -6.97 7.10 14.86
C LYS A 117 -5.98 6.54 15.86
N THR A 118 -4.78 6.24 15.37
CA THR A 118 -3.63 5.91 16.22
C THR A 118 -2.34 6.45 15.61
N ILE A 119 -1.31 6.63 16.43
CA ILE A 119 0.03 7.00 15.98
C ILE A 119 1.02 5.97 16.54
N LEU A 120 1.64 5.22 15.65
CA LEU A 120 2.73 4.31 16.00
C LEU A 120 4.03 5.10 15.94
N LEU A 121 4.75 5.18 17.06
CA LEU A 121 5.98 5.97 17.13
C LEU A 121 7.20 5.10 16.82
N VAL A 122 8.14 5.65 16.08
CA VAL A 122 9.40 4.99 15.74
C VAL A 122 10.56 5.96 15.98
N PRO A 123 11.51 5.64 16.87
CA PRO A 123 12.69 6.47 17.06
C PRO A 123 13.64 6.30 15.86
N LEU A 124 14.02 7.41 15.26
CA LEU A 124 15.04 7.49 14.22
C LEU A 124 16.32 8.06 14.82
N THR A 125 17.35 7.24 14.90
CA THR A 125 18.67 7.64 15.43
C THR A 125 19.56 8.13 14.29
N ILE A 126 20.12 9.32 14.46
CA ILE A 126 21.05 9.95 13.53
C ILE A 126 22.46 9.73 14.06
N ALA A 127 23.30 9.05 13.30
CA ALA A 127 24.68 8.78 13.69
C ALA A 127 25.47 10.07 13.87
N THR A 128 26.49 10.05 14.72
CA THR A 128 27.32 11.22 15.01
C THR A 128 28.13 11.70 13.81
N ASP A 129 28.38 10.83 12.85
CA ASP A 129 29.10 11.06 11.59
C ASP A 129 28.16 11.20 10.38
N ALA A 130 26.85 11.30 10.61
CA ALA A 130 25.88 11.52 9.55
C ALA A 130 26.18 12.82 8.78
N ALA A 131 26.10 12.76 7.46
CA ALA A 131 26.34 13.93 6.60
C ALA A 131 25.29 15.02 6.84
N LEU A 132 25.73 16.27 6.91
CA LEU A 132 24.85 17.43 6.97
C LEU A 132 24.19 17.68 5.62
N GLY A 133 22.93 18.12 5.64
CA GLY A 133 22.21 18.50 4.43
C GLY A 133 20.76 18.03 4.44
N ARG A 134 20.12 18.16 3.29
CA ARG A 134 18.74 17.69 3.09
C ARG A 134 18.72 16.16 3.02
N ALA A 135 17.82 15.56 3.78
CA ALA A 135 17.61 14.11 3.83
C ALA A 135 16.14 13.78 3.54
N THR A 136 15.90 12.67 2.87
CA THR A 136 14.54 12.15 2.64
C THR A 136 14.35 10.89 3.46
N ILE A 137 13.27 10.82 4.20
CA ILE A 137 12.83 9.66 4.97
C ILE A 137 11.54 9.18 4.34
N SER A 138 11.47 7.90 4.03
CA SER A 138 10.26 7.27 3.49
C SER A 138 10.16 5.83 3.98
N GLY A 139 8.98 5.23 3.84
CA GLY A 139 8.77 3.84 4.22
C GLY A 139 7.56 3.25 3.49
N LYS A 140 7.60 1.95 3.25
CA LYS A 140 6.45 1.17 2.83
C LYS A 140 5.79 0.61 4.09
N VAL A 141 4.61 1.14 4.42
CA VAL A 141 3.82 0.68 5.56
C VAL A 141 2.84 -0.36 5.09
N SER A 142 2.80 -1.51 5.76
CA SER A 142 1.88 -2.62 5.49
C SER A 142 1.00 -2.87 6.70
N TRP A 143 -0.30 -3.08 6.51
CA TRP A 143 -1.25 -3.36 7.59
C TRP A 143 -2.38 -4.28 7.12
N LEU A 144 -3.11 -4.82 8.08
CA LEU A 144 -4.38 -5.48 7.85
C LEU A 144 -5.49 -4.56 8.35
N GLU A 145 -6.44 -4.21 7.48
CA GLU A 145 -7.64 -3.47 7.85
C GLU A 145 -8.86 -4.39 7.81
N CYS A 146 -9.68 -4.37 8.84
CA CYS A 146 -10.83 -5.26 8.97
C CYS A 146 -12.08 -4.51 9.41
N LYS A 147 -13.23 -4.95 8.89
CA LYS A 147 -14.59 -4.65 9.35
C LYS A 147 -15.38 -5.96 9.35
N GLU A 148 -16.06 -6.32 8.27
CA GLU A 148 -16.69 -7.63 8.05
C GLU A 148 -15.72 -8.64 7.44
N SER A 149 -14.76 -8.14 6.69
CA SER A 149 -13.67 -8.92 6.09
C SER A 149 -12.35 -8.22 6.30
N CYS A 150 -11.27 -8.98 6.27
CA CYS A 150 -9.91 -8.46 6.44
C CYS A 150 -9.21 -8.31 5.11
N ILE A 151 -8.65 -7.14 4.86
CA ILE A 151 -8.00 -6.79 3.61
C ILE A 151 -6.56 -6.34 3.92
N PRO A 152 -5.55 -7.04 3.39
CA PRO A 152 -4.17 -6.57 3.49
C PRO A 152 -3.97 -5.33 2.61
N ARG A 153 -3.24 -4.36 3.12
CA ARG A 153 -2.93 -3.11 2.45
C ARG A 153 -1.47 -2.73 2.65
N ASP A 154 -0.99 -1.92 1.72
CA ASP A 154 0.27 -1.21 1.87
C ASP A 154 0.19 0.19 1.26
N GLN A 155 1.05 1.09 1.74
CA GLN A 155 1.16 2.46 1.26
C GLN A 155 2.59 2.96 1.43
N GLN A 156 3.07 3.69 0.41
CA GLN A 156 4.32 4.45 0.51
C GLN A 156 4.06 5.78 1.21
N VAL A 157 4.87 6.12 2.18
CA VAL A 157 4.81 7.36 2.97
C VAL A 157 6.14 8.11 2.96
#